data_aa85f5210de7cc7939e33f02a68c92c2
#
_entry.id   aa85f5210de7cc7939e33f02a68c92c2
#
_cell.length_a   1.000
_cell.length_b   1.000
_cell.length_c   1.000
_cell.angle_alpha   90.00
_cell.angle_beta   90.00
_cell.angle_gamma   90.00
#
_symmetry.space_group_name_H-M   'P 1'
#
loop_
_entity.id
_entity.type
_entity.pdbx_description
1 polymer ?
#
loop_
_entity_poly.entity_id
_entity_poly.type
_entity_poly.pdbx_seq_one_letter_code
_entity_poly.pdbx_strand_id
1 'polypeptide(L)'
;MARLTAEPVGVRGLAIRAVLFKGTRDLLPIYALYGVLFADHGLGTAQISLLLALWSVTAFVLEVPSGAWADTVSRRVLLILSCVLQAVCFVLWMVAPSFLGFALGFVVWGVASSLESGTFEALIYDDLVARGETLSYARIMGWTRGAQESTVLLAILVAAPLFALGGYALVGWVSVGVAVLHTLTAFALPSAPVAISATAVDDLDDEPAMPGPHAVPGAAPIHAADTESARGLARYLTMLRTGTTEALGVRRVRRGVLLGALLYGLTSFDEYFGLLAVSGGASTSVSALLVGVTVAGSLLGSLLAGRAEAVPARGLAAALFAAGVLFIAGALAVGAMSPVFLWAGFVGIGVAYGIDFTVEVVAGARLQDAIEGPARATVTSFSGLLSEIVALAVFGVVAVATQWLSVSSTIALFGIVLLVAALLIPSWLPPRK
;
A
#
# COMPACT_ATOMS: atom_id res chain seq x y z
N MET A 1 3.24 -27.57 -12.71
CA MET A 1 3.89 -27.06 -13.96
C MET A 1 2.81 -26.52 -14.88
N ALA A 2 2.46 -25.23 -14.75
CA ALA A 2 1.53 -24.57 -15.65
C ALA A 2 2.22 -24.37 -17.02
N ARG A 3 1.59 -24.84 -18.09
CA ARG A 3 2.03 -24.59 -19.44
C ARG A 3 2.04 -23.06 -19.67
N LEU A 4 3.21 -22.48 -19.85
CA LEU A 4 3.37 -21.14 -20.39
C LEU A 4 2.84 -21.20 -21.85
N THR A 5 1.58 -20.86 -22.03
CA THR A 5 1.03 -20.60 -23.36
C THR A 5 1.85 -19.46 -23.97
N ALA A 6 2.35 -19.66 -25.19
CA ALA A 6 3.14 -18.65 -25.91
C ALA A 6 2.28 -17.38 -26.06
N GLU A 7 2.73 -16.30 -25.43
CA GLU A 7 2.07 -14.99 -25.56
C GLU A 7 2.32 -14.38 -26.95
N PRO A 8 1.36 -13.60 -27.47
CA PRO A 8 1.62 -12.77 -28.65
C PRO A 8 2.83 -11.87 -28.40
N VAL A 9 3.73 -11.75 -29.38
CA VAL A 9 5.01 -11.03 -29.24
C VAL A 9 4.85 -9.60 -28.70
N GLY A 10 3.71 -8.96 -28.95
CA GLY A 10 3.39 -7.62 -28.47
C GLY A 10 3.06 -7.53 -26.97
N VAL A 11 2.36 -8.52 -26.40
CA VAL A 11 1.94 -8.55 -24.98
C VAL A 11 3.11 -8.85 -24.07
N ARG A 12 4.03 -9.74 -24.48
CA ARG A 12 5.23 -10.05 -23.71
C ARG A 12 6.11 -8.82 -23.47
N GLY A 13 6.27 -7.97 -24.51
CA GLY A 13 7.04 -6.73 -24.39
C GLY A 13 6.40 -5.74 -23.41
N LEU A 14 5.06 -5.63 -23.41
CA LEU A 14 4.31 -4.82 -22.43
C LEU A 14 4.48 -5.37 -21.02
N ALA A 15 4.28 -6.68 -20.81
CA ALA A 15 4.42 -7.33 -19.52
C ALA A 15 5.80 -7.11 -18.90
N ILE A 16 6.88 -7.26 -19.69
CA ILE A 16 8.25 -7.01 -19.19
C ILE A 16 8.41 -5.56 -18.74
N ARG A 17 7.91 -4.58 -19.51
CA ARG A 17 8.01 -3.15 -19.14
C ARG A 17 7.20 -2.83 -17.88
N ALA A 18 5.99 -3.38 -17.76
CA ALA A 18 5.13 -3.24 -16.59
C ALA A 18 5.78 -3.83 -15.33
N VAL A 19 6.33 -5.05 -15.44
CA VAL A 19 7.03 -5.73 -14.35
C VAL A 19 8.29 -4.98 -13.91
N LEU A 20 9.08 -4.48 -14.88
CA LEU A 20 10.27 -3.68 -14.58
C LEU A 20 9.90 -2.36 -13.89
N PHE A 21 8.84 -1.70 -14.35
CA PHE A 21 8.36 -0.46 -13.74
C PHE A 21 7.94 -0.69 -12.28
N LYS A 22 7.00 -1.59 -12.01
CA LYS A 22 6.54 -1.87 -10.64
C LYS A 22 7.65 -2.52 -9.79
N GLY A 23 8.49 -3.36 -10.35
CA GLY A 23 9.61 -3.98 -9.63
C GLY A 23 10.72 -3.00 -9.23
N THR A 24 10.92 -1.90 -9.94
CA THR A 24 11.92 -0.87 -9.56
C THR A 24 11.35 0.17 -8.59
N ARG A 25 10.04 0.32 -8.51
CA ARG A 25 9.35 1.35 -7.73
C ARG A 25 9.73 1.34 -6.25
N ASP A 26 9.67 0.18 -5.65
CA ASP A 26 9.88 0.01 -4.21
C ASP A 26 11.19 -0.75 -3.88
N LEU A 27 12.11 -0.87 -4.85
CA LEU A 27 13.45 -1.40 -4.65
C LEU A 27 14.34 -0.34 -3.93
N LEU A 28 13.86 0.23 -2.85
CA LEU A 28 14.42 1.37 -2.16
C LEU A 28 14.93 0.98 -0.77
N PRO A 29 16.25 0.75 -0.58
CA PRO A 29 16.80 0.33 0.71
C PRO A 29 16.50 1.30 1.87
N ILE A 30 16.26 2.58 1.56
CA ILE A 30 15.95 3.59 2.57
C ILE A 30 14.63 3.31 3.30
N TYR A 31 13.71 2.55 2.70
CA TYR A 31 12.41 2.23 3.32
C TYR A 31 12.55 1.51 4.67
N ALA A 32 13.55 0.64 4.82
CA ALA A 32 13.79 -0.03 6.09
C ALA A 32 14.32 0.91 7.19
N LEU A 33 14.85 2.08 6.83
CA LEU A 33 15.68 2.88 7.72
C LEU A 33 15.27 4.36 7.85
N TYR A 34 14.34 4.88 7.03
CA TYR A 34 14.04 6.31 7.03
C TYR A 34 13.53 6.81 8.40
N GLY A 35 12.70 6.03 9.11
CA GLY A 35 12.23 6.39 10.44
C GLY A 35 13.39 6.53 11.44
N VAL A 36 14.37 5.62 11.35
CA VAL A 36 15.59 5.67 12.19
C VAL A 36 16.50 6.82 11.74
N LEU A 37 16.64 7.07 10.43
CA LEU A 37 17.35 8.23 9.90
C LEU A 37 16.80 9.53 10.49
N PHE A 38 15.49 9.70 10.54
CA PHE A 38 14.86 10.90 11.10
C PHE A 38 15.12 11.04 12.60
N ALA A 39 15.02 9.94 13.35
CA ALA A 39 15.34 9.92 14.78
C ALA A 39 16.80 10.29 15.05
N ASP A 40 17.75 9.76 14.28
CA ASP A 40 19.17 10.07 14.40
C ASP A 40 19.49 11.54 14.03
N HIS A 41 18.60 12.20 13.25
CA HIS A 41 18.67 13.65 13.01
C HIS A 41 17.90 14.49 14.05
N GLY A 42 17.55 13.89 15.19
CA GLY A 42 16.96 14.57 16.34
C GLY A 42 15.45 14.73 16.30
N LEU A 43 14.74 14.09 15.38
CA LEU A 43 13.27 14.12 15.36
C LEU A 43 12.70 13.17 16.40
N GLY A 44 11.82 13.69 17.24
CA GLY A 44 11.02 12.84 18.14
C GLY A 44 9.95 12.05 17.39
N THR A 45 9.45 10.97 18.00
CA THR A 45 8.44 10.10 17.39
C THR A 45 7.18 10.86 16.96
N ALA A 46 6.76 11.89 17.70
CA ALA A 46 5.62 12.74 17.34
C ALA A 46 5.87 13.52 16.04
N GLN A 47 7.09 14.01 15.82
CA GLN A 47 7.45 14.70 14.57
C GLN A 47 7.49 13.72 13.40
N ILE A 48 8.00 12.51 13.60
CA ILE A 48 7.98 11.44 12.59
C ILE A 48 6.54 11.08 12.23
N SER A 49 5.66 10.90 13.22
CA SER A 49 4.24 10.68 12.98
C SER A 49 3.58 11.81 12.19
N LEU A 50 3.96 13.07 12.47
CA LEU A 50 3.47 14.23 11.69
C LEU A 50 3.94 14.19 10.24
N LEU A 51 5.18 13.75 9.98
CA LEU A 51 5.70 13.58 8.61
C LEU A 51 4.91 12.51 7.84
N LEU A 52 4.63 11.37 8.47
CA LEU A 52 3.82 10.30 7.88
C LEU A 52 2.39 10.75 7.61
N ALA A 53 1.78 11.46 8.56
CA ALA A 53 0.45 12.06 8.38
C ALA A 53 0.44 13.09 7.23
N LEU A 54 1.49 13.88 7.08
CA LEU A 54 1.62 14.85 5.99
C LEU A 54 1.69 14.17 4.63
N TRP A 55 2.43 13.07 4.51
CA TRP A 55 2.46 12.23 3.29
C TRP A 55 1.07 11.67 2.96
N SER A 56 0.42 11.01 3.92
CA SER A 56 -0.90 10.39 3.77
C SER A 56 -1.96 11.43 3.37
N VAL A 57 -2.04 12.56 4.09
CA VAL A 57 -2.98 13.64 3.77
C VAL A 57 -2.72 14.23 2.38
N THR A 58 -1.45 14.41 2.00
CA THR A 58 -1.10 14.95 0.68
C THR A 58 -1.53 14.00 -0.43
N ALA A 59 -1.22 12.72 -0.31
CA ALA A 59 -1.64 11.69 -1.27
C ALA A 59 -3.17 11.65 -1.38
N PHE A 60 -3.86 11.60 -0.25
CA PHE A 60 -5.32 11.55 -0.18
C PHE A 60 -6.00 12.77 -0.82
N VAL A 61 -5.58 13.99 -0.47
CA VAL A 61 -6.19 15.23 -1.01
C VAL A 61 -5.99 15.35 -2.52
N LEU A 62 -4.87 14.82 -3.03
CA LEU A 62 -4.55 14.89 -4.45
C LEU A 62 -5.08 13.70 -5.26
N GLU A 63 -5.62 12.66 -4.64
CA GLU A 63 -6.17 11.47 -5.33
C GLU A 63 -7.19 11.84 -6.40
N VAL A 64 -8.14 12.70 -6.06
CA VAL A 64 -9.19 13.15 -7.01
C VAL A 64 -8.67 14.05 -8.12
N PRO A 65 -7.88 15.11 -7.83
CA PRO A 65 -7.29 15.93 -8.87
C PRO A 65 -6.37 15.16 -9.82
N SER A 66 -5.59 14.22 -9.30
CA SER A 66 -4.66 13.42 -10.12
C SER A 66 -5.39 12.47 -11.06
N GLY A 67 -6.49 11.85 -10.62
CA GLY A 67 -7.36 11.03 -11.48
C GLY A 67 -7.92 11.86 -12.67
N ALA A 68 -8.40 13.08 -12.41
CA ALA A 68 -8.87 13.98 -13.47
C ALA A 68 -7.73 14.37 -14.44
N TRP A 69 -6.51 14.54 -13.95
CA TRP A 69 -5.35 14.78 -14.81
C TRP A 69 -5.00 13.55 -15.65
N ALA A 70 -5.09 12.35 -15.11
CA ALA A 70 -4.83 11.10 -15.83
C ALA A 70 -5.80 10.85 -16.98
N ASP A 71 -6.97 11.50 -16.99
CA ASP A 71 -7.93 11.42 -18.07
C ASP A 71 -7.73 12.49 -19.16
N THR A 72 -7.00 13.58 -18.84
CA THR A 72 -6.81 14.74 -19.73
C THR A 72 -5.37 14.89 -20.23
N VAL A 73 -4.39 14.41 -19.45
CA VAL A 73 -2.96 14.46 -19.76
C VAL A 73 -2.47 13.06 -20.13
N SER A 74 -1.40 12.96 -20.91
CA SER A 74 -0.78 11.66 -21.18
C SER A 74 -0.38 10.93 -19.91
N ARG A 75 -0.98 9.76 -19.65
CA ARG A 75 -0.69 8.89 -18.51
C ARG A 75 0.79 8.58 -18.35
N ARG A 76 1.47 8.33 -19.47
CA ARG A 76 2.93 8.13 -19.47
C ARG A 76 3.68 9.34 -18.92
N VAL A 77 3.27 10.56 -19.28
CA VAL A 77 3.90 11.80 -18.79
C VAL A 77 3.67 11.95 -17.27
N LEU A 78 2.47 11.64 -16.79
CA LEU A 78 2.17 11.67 -15.34
C LEU A 78 3.00 10.64 -14.56
N LEU A 79 3.16 9.44 -15.09
CA LEU A 79 4.02 8.42 -14.48
C LEU A 79 5.50 8.83 -14.46
N ILE A 80 6.01 9.42 -15.54
CA ILE A 80 7.37 9.97 -15.56
C ILE A 80 7.52 11.08 -14.50
N LEU A 81 6.53 11.98 -14.40
CA LEU A 81 6.53 13.04 -13.40
C LEU A 81 6.50 12.47 -11.97
N SER A 82 5.66 11.47 -11.72
CA SER A 82 5.62 10.75 -10.44
C SER A 82 7.00 10.21 -10.06
N CYS A 83 7.66 9.48 -10.97
CA CYS A 83 9.00 8.93 -10.73
C CYS A 83 10.05 10.01 -10.45
N VAL A 84 10.01 11.12 -11.19
CA VAL A 84 10.92 12.26 -10.96
C VAL A 84 10.69 12.87 -9.59
N LEU A 85 9.44 13.07 -9.18
CA LEU A 85 9.09 13.59 -7.87
C LEU A 85 9.55 12.64 -6.76
N GLN A 86 9.39 11.34 -6.94
CA GLN A 86 9.90 10.35 -5.98
C GLN A 86 11.43 10.44 -5.83
N ALA A 87 12.17 10.58 -6.94
CA ALA A 87 13.62 10.78 -6.89
C ALA A 87 13.98 12.10 -6.19
N VAL A 88 13.27 13.19 -6.44
CA VAL A 88 13.45 14.48 -5.76
C VAL A 88 13.22 14.36 -4.26
N CYS A 89 12.22 13.59 -3.81
CA CYS A 89 12.00 13.33 -2.39
C CYS A 89 13.27 12.78 -1.71
N PHE A 90 13.84 11.71 -2.27
CA PHE A 90 15.03 11.09 -1.66
C PHE A 90 16.28 11.98 -1.76
N VAL A 91 16.44 12.76 -2.83
CA VAL A 91 17.48 13.78 -2.89
C VAL A 91 17.31 14.82 -1.78
N LEU A 92 16.08 15.32 -1.56
CA LEU A 92 15.80 16.28 -0.48
C LEU A 92 16.18 15.73 0.90
N TRP A 93 15.86 14.47 1.17
CA TRP A 93 16.21 13.84 2.44
C TRP A 93 17.73 13.73 2.63
N MET A 94 18.48 13.52 1.55
CA MET A 94 19.94 13.41 1.63
C MET A 94 20.67 14.75 1.69
N VAL A 95 20.16 15.80 1.01
CA VAL A 95 20.85 17.10 0.96
C VAL A 95 20.36 18.08 2.02
N ALA A 96 19.17 17.90 2.56
CA ALA A 96 18.58 18.75 3.59
C ALA A 96 18.00 17.92 4.76
N PRO A 97 18.84 17.16 5.50
CA PRO A 97 18.39 16.29 6.57
C PRO A 97 17.92 17.10 7.79
N SER A 98 16.72 17.60 7.73
CA SER A 98 16.06 18.41 8.74
C SER A 98 14.56 18.16 8.71
N PHE A 99 13.83 18.54 9.76
CA PHE A 99 12.37 18.40 9.78
C PHE A 99 11.72 19.00 8.51
N LEU A 100 12.14 20.18 8.10
CA LEU A 100 11.58 20.83 6.91
C LEU A 100 11.92 20.07 5.62
N GLY A 101 13.17 19.61 5.47
CA GLY A 101 13.58 18.82 4.29
C GLY A 101 12.86 17.50 4.19
N PHE A 102 12.66 16.80 5.33
CA PHE A 102 11.89 15.56 5.40
C PHE A 102 10.39 15.82 5.10
N ALA A 103 9.81 16.91 5.65
CA ALA A 103 8.43 17.30 5.39
C ALA A 103 8.18 17.63 3.91
N LEU A 104 9.06 18.44 3.30
CA LEU A 104 8.97 18.74 1.87
C LEU A 104 9.10 17.48 1.02
N GLY A 105 10.03 16.57 1.38
CA GLY A 105 10.16 15.27 0.73
C GLY A 105 8.88 14.45 0.80
N PHE A 106 8.24 14.36 1.96
CA PHE A 106 6.97 13.64 2.10
C PHE A 106 5.82 14.27 1.33
N VAL A 107 5.73 15.61 1.27
CA VAL A 107 4.75 16.29 0.42
C VAL A 107 4.99 15.93 -1.06
N VAL A 108 6.24 16.03 -1.51
CA VAL A 108 6.61 15.68 -2.90
C VAL A 108 6.30 14.20 -3.19
N TRP A 109 6.58 13.31 -2.23
CA TRP A 109 6.26 11.88 -2.37
C TRP A 109 4.74 11.63 -2.37
N GLY A 110 3.96 12.33 -1.54
CA GLY A 110 2.50 12.26 -1.56
C GLY A 110 1.92 12.68 -2.92
N VAL A 111 2.47 13.77 -3.52
CA VAL A 111 2.12 14.16 -4.90
C VAL A 111 2.49 13.05 -5.89
N ALA A 112 3.69 12.47 -5.79
CA ALA A 112 4.13 11.39 -6.66
C ALA A 112 3.19 10.17 -6.58
N SER A 113 2.82 9.77 -5.37
CA SER A 113 1.92 8.63 -5.13
C SER A 113 0.54 8.85 -5.73
N SER A 114 -0.03 10.04 -5.57
CA SER A 114 -1.35 10.35 -6.16
C SER A 114 -1.34 10.37 -7.69
N LEU A 115 -0.23 10.80 -8.32
CA LEU A 115 -0.10 10.78 -9.80
C LEU A 115 0.05 9.36 -10.36
N GLU A 116 0.59 8.42 -9.60
CA GLU A 116 0.75 7.03 -10.02
C GLU A 116 -0.53 6.22 -9.81
N SER A 117 -1.27 6.50 -8.72
CA SER A 117 -2.48 5.77 -8.33
C SER A 117 -3.50 5.72 -9.48
N GLY A 118 -3.96 4.52 -9.83
CA GLY A 118 -4.86 4.28 -10.95
C GLY A 118 -4.30 4.58 -12.35
N THR A 119 -3.29 5.45 -12.46
CA THR A 119 -2.73 5.90 -13.75
C THR A 119 -1.94 4.79 -14.44
N PHE A 120 -1.17 4.00 -13.67
CA PHE A 120 -0.38 2.89 -14.22
C PHE A 120 -1.29 1.77 -14.72
N GLU A 121 -2.24 1.37 -13.92
CA GLU A 121 -3.22 0.33 -14.21
C GLU A 121 -4.03 0.70 -15.47
N ALA A 122 -4.51 1.94 -15.53
CA ALA A 122 -5.22 2.47 -16.68
C ALA A 122 -4.36 2.51 -17.96
N LEU A 123 -3.08 2.89 -17.86
CA LEU A 123 -2.16 2.88 -19.01
C LEU A 123 -1.96 1.48 -19.59
N ILE A 124 -1.78 0.47 -18.71
CA ILE A 124 -1.62 -0.91 -19.17
C ILE A 124 -2.90 -1.43 -19.81
N TYR A 125 -4.06 -1.10 -19.22
CA TYR A 125 -5.35 -1.49 -19.79
C TYR A 125 -5.59 -0.86 -21.16
N ASP A 126 -5.32 0.45 -21.34
CA ASP A 126 -5.44 1.14 -22.63
C ASP A 126 -4.60 0.50 -23.74
N ASP A 127 -3.35 0.14 -23.42
CA ASP A 127 -2.46 -0.50 -24.39
C ASP A 127 -2.96 -1.90 -24.77
N LEU A 128 -3.54 -2.63 -23.81
CA LEU A 128 -4.17 -3.93 -24.06
C LEU A 128 -5.45 -3.82 -24.88
N VAL A 129 -6.27 -2.79 -24.66
CA VAL A 129 -7.45 -2.50 -25.50
C VAL A 129 -6.99 -2.22 -26.95
N ALA A 130 -5.98 -1.36 -27.12
CA ALA A 130 -5.44 -1.03 -28.44
C ALA A 130 -4.87 -2.26 -29.19
N ARG A 131 -4.45 -3.29 -28.45
CA ARG A 131 -3.96 -4.56 -29.00
C ARG A 131 -5.03 -5.63 -29.16
N GLY A 132 -6.24 -5.45 -28.59
CA GLY A 132 -7.27 -6.48 -28.53
C GLY A 132 -6.96 -7.64 -27.56
N GLU A 133 -6.13 -7.40 -26.52
CA GLU A 133 -5.58 -8.42 -25.61
C GLU A 133 -5.96 -8.20 -24.14
N THR A 134 -7.16 -7.67 -23.87
CA THR A 134 -7.64 -7.31 -22.52
C THR A 134 -7.64 -8.47 -21.53
N LEU A 135 -7.82 -9.72 -22.03
CA LEU A 135 -7.76 -10.94 -21.19
C LEU A 135 -6.39 -11.15 -20.51
N SER A 136 -5.34 -10.47 -20.97
CA SER A 136 -4.01 -10.54 -20.36
C SER A 136 -3.82 -9.61 -19.18
N TYR A 137 -4.76 -8.68 -18.90
CA TYR A 137 -4.64 -7.65 -17.86
C TYR A 137 -4.38 -8.23 -16.47
N ALA A 138 -5.29 -9.05 -15.95
CA ALA A 138 -5.18 -9.62 -14.60
C ALA A 138 -3.87 -10.41 -14.40
N ARG A 139 -3.40 -11.11 -15.43
CA ARG A 139 -2.13 -11.83 -15.37
C ARG A 139 -0.93 -10.89 -15.29
N ILE A 140 -0.92 -9.79 -16.06
CA ILE A 140 0.15 -8.80 -16.01
C ILE A 140 0.16 -8.10 -14.65
N MET A 141 -1.01 -7.71 -14.14
CA MET A 141 -1.13 -7.12 -12.80
C MET A 141 -0.63 -8.07 -11.70
N GLY A 142 -0.96 -9.35 -11.79
CA GLY A 142 -0.42 -10.36 -10.88
C GLY A 142 1.11 -10.45 -10.90
N TRP A 143 1.74 -10.36 -12.09
CA TRP A 143 3.20 -10.36 -12.20
C TRP A 143 3.83 -9.06 -11.67
N THR A 144 3.23 -7.91 -11.93
CA THR A 144 3.71 -6.62 -11.42
C THR A 144 3.67 -6.57 -9.90
N ARG A 145 2.56 -7.05 -9.30
CA ARG A 145 2.42 -7.13 -7.83
C ARG A 145 3.45 -8.09 -7.23
N GLY A 146 3.62 -9.29 -7.80
CA GLY A 146 4.63 -10.24 -7.34
C GLY A 146 6.06 -9.69 -7.43
N ALA A 147 6.39 -8.94 -8.48
CA ALA A 147 7.67 -8.28 -8.63
C ALA A 147 7.86 -7.20 -7.56
N GLN A 148 6.87 -6.35 -7.35
CA GLN A 148 6.89 -5.28 -6.35
C GLN A 148 7.13 -5.82 -4.95
N GLU A 149 6.35 -6.81 -4.49
CA GLU A 149 6.52 -7.43 -3.17
C GLU A 149 7.90 -8.07 -2.99
N SER A 150 8.40 -8.74 -4.04
CA SER A 150 9.73 -9.35 -4.02
C SER A 150 10.85 -8.32 -3.90
N THR A 151 10.71 -7.18 -4.56
CA THR A 151 11.72 -6.13 -4.55
C THR A 151 11.71 -5.30 -3.27
N VAL A 152 10.54 -5.10 -2.64
CA VAL A 152 10.44 -4.54 -1.27
C VAL A 152 11.26 -5.38 -0.30
N LEU A 153 11.03 -6.68 -0.25
CA LEU A 153 11.79 -7.57 0.63
C LEU A 153 13.30 -7.52 0.33
N LEU A 154 13.67 -7.56 -0.96
CA LEU A 154 15.07 -7.45 -1.38
C LEU A 154 15.69 -6.13 -0.93
N ALA A 155 15.00 -5.01 -1.11
CA ALA A 155 15.45 -3.68 -0.70
C ALA A 155 15.74 -3.62 0.80
N ILE A 156 14.84 -4.16 1.61
CA ILE A 156 14.98 -4.22 3.07
C ILE A 156 16.18 -5.09 3.47
N LEU A 157 16.35 -6.26 2.85
CA LEU A 157 17.48 -7.15 3.15
C LEU A 157 18.82 -6.53 2.74
N VAL A 158 18.87 -5.78 1.64
CA VAL A 158 20.07 -5.09 1.16
C VAL A 158 20.39 -3.83 1.99
N ALA A 159 19.41 -3.24 2.67
CA ALA A 159 19.61 -2.05 3.49
C ALA A 159 20.64 -2.27 4.60
N ALA A 160 20.64 -3.42 5.27
CA ALA A 160 21.57 -3.72 6.37
C ALA A 160 23.05 -3.75 5.92
N PRO A 161 23.46 -4.50 4.89
CA PRO A 161 24.84 -4.48 4.39
C PRO A 161 25.22 -3.13 3.80
N LEU A 162 24.35 -2.42 3.10
CA LEU A 162 24.63 -1.08 2.60
C LEU A 162 24.89 -0.11 3.76
N PHE A 163 24.08 -0.17 4.81
CA PHE A 163 24.30 0.67 5.97
C PHE A 163 25.63 0.35 6.69
N ALA A 164 25.98 -0.92 6.82
CA ALA A 164 27.24 -1.35 7.42
C ALA A 164 28.48 -0.86 6.63
N LEU A 165 28.35 -0.73 5.30
CA LEU A 165 29.44 -0.30 4.41
C LEU A 165 29.59 1.23 4.32
N GLY A 166 28.51 2.01 4.40
CA GLY A 166 28.58 3.45 4.14
C GLY A 166 27.49 4.27 4.82
N GLY A 167 26.83 3.71 5.85
CA GLY A 167 25.83 4.43 6.64
C GLY A 167 24.63 4.91 5.81
N TYR A 168 23.93 5.91 6.34
CA TYR A 168 22.79 6.53 5.67
C TYR A 168 23.15 7.14 4.30
N ALA A 169 24.38 7.65 4.13
CA ALA A 169 24.80 8.24 2.87
C ALA A 169 24.75 7.20 1.74
N LEU A 170 25.31 6.01 1.95
CA LEU A 170 25.29 4.96 0.93
C LEU A 170 23.87 4.45 0.68
N VAL A 171 23.10 4.16 1.73
CA VAL A 171 21.69 3.70 1.60
C VAL A 171 20.86 4.73 0.85
N GLY A 172 20.97 6.02 1.21
CA GLY A 172 20.20 7.09 0.61
C GLY A 172 20.57 7.31 -0.87
N TRP A 173 21.86 7.43 -1.18
CA TRP A 173 22.28 7.66 -2.58
C TRP A 173 22.03 6.43 -3.48
N VAL A 174 22.13 5.21 -2.96
CA VAL A 174 21.68 4.01 -3.69
C VAL A 174 20.16 4.07 -3.97
N SER A 175 19.37 4.50 -2.98
CA SER A 175 17.91 4.68 -3.18
C SER A 175 17.60 5.77 -4.21
N VAL A 176 18.35 6.88 -4.22
CA VAL A 176 18.26 7.89 -5.30
C VAL A 176 18.61 7.28 -6.65
N GLY A 177 19.68 6.49 -6.73
CA GLY A 177 20.07 5.80 -7.97
C GLY A 177 18.97 4.84 -8.48
N VAL A 178 18.32 4.11 -7.57
CA VAL A 178 17.17 3.24 -7.91
C VAL A 178 15.96 4.07 -8.36
N ALA A 179 15.65 5.20 -7.71
CA ALA A 179 14.57 6.09 -8.13
C ALA A 179 14.82 6.69 -9.54
N VAL A 180 16.08 7.00 -9.86
CA VAL A 180 16.47 7.39 -11.22
C VAL A 180 16.28 6.23 -12.20
N LEU A 181 16.70 5.02 -11.84
CA LEU A 181 16.46 3.82 -12.65
C LEU A 181 14.94 3.58 -12.86
N HIS A 182 14.13 3.76 -11.81
CA HIS A 182 12.68 3.69 -11.92
C HIS A 182 12.13 4.73 -12.91
N THR A 183 12.63 5.96 -12.85
CA THR A 183 12.29 7.00 -13.84
C THR A 183 12.65 6.57 -15.27
N LEU A 184 13.80 5.91 -15.47
CA LEU A 184 14.18 5.40 -16.80
C LEU A 184 13.24 4.29 -17.29
N THR A 185 12.72 3.43 -16.38
CA THR A 185 11.72 2.42 -16.78
C THR A 185 10.39 3.05 -17.21
N ALA A 186 10.01 4.19 -16.63
CA ALA A 186 8.81 4.93 -17.03
C ALA A 186 8.88 5.42 -18.49
N PHE A 187 10.06 5.80 -18.97
CA PHE A 187 10.24 6.17 -20.38
C PHE A 187 10.07 4.98 -21.33
N ALA A 188 10.17 3.75 -20.85
CA ALA A 188 9.93 2.56 -21.68
C ALA A 188 8.45 2.16 -21.74
N LEU A 189 7.58 2.74 -20.91
CA LEU A 189 6.14 2.46 -20.92
C LEU A 189 5.50 2.93 -22.25
N PRO A 190 4.41 2.28 -22.68
CA PRO A 190 3.71 2.66 -23.92
C PRO A 190 3.02 4.01 -23.77
N SER A 191 2.55 4.55 -24.90
CA SER A 191 1.65 5.70 -24.95
C SER A 191 0.47 5.29 -25.82
N ALA A 192 -0.58 4.77 -25.19
CA ALA A 192 -1.82 4.35 -25.86
C ALA A 192 -2.89 5.48 -25.76
N PRO A 193 -3.84 5.53 -26.70
CA PRO A 193 -5.04 6.38 -26.54
C PRO A 193 -5.80 5.98 -25.31
N VAL A 194 -6.39 6.96 -24.62
CA VAL A 194 -7.21 6.72 -23.42
C VAL A 194 -8.46 5.94 -23.83
N ALA A 195 -8.63 4.73 -23.31
CA ALA A 195 -9.78 3.86 -23.54
C ALA A 195 -10.71 3.77 -22.32
N ILE A 196 -10.16 3.98 -21.11
CA ILE A 196 -10.90 3.91 -19.85
C ILE A 196 -10.48 5.08 -18.95
N SER A 197 -11.39 5.57 -18.08
CA SER A 197 -11.03 6.52 -17.05
C SER A 197 -10.11 5.89 -16.00
N ALA A 198 -9.14 6.66 -15.47
CA ALA A 198 -8.26 6.19 -14.43
C ALA A 198 -9.01 5.77 -13.15
N THR A 199 -10.14 6.42 -12.87
CA THR A 199 -11.00 6.08 -11.73
C THR A 199 -11.88 4.85 -11.95
N ALA A 200 -12.03 4.37 -13.19
CA ALA A 200 -12.82 3.18 -13.52
C ALA A 200 -11.96 1.91 -13.61
N VAL A 201 -10.65 2.02 -13.51
CA VAL A 201 -9.71 0.88 -13.58
C VAL A 201 -9.83 -0.03 -12.37
N ASP A 202 -10.12 0.52 -11.20
CA ASP A 202 -10.31 -0.28 -9.98
C ASP A 202 -11.45 -1.30 -10.12
N ASP A 203 -12.42 -1.03 -11.02
CA ASP A 203 -13.50 -1.98 -11.34
C ASP A 203 -13.01 -3.23 -12.10
N LEU A 204 -11.86 -3.17 -12.78
CA LEU A 204 -11.34 -4.24 -13.62
C LEU A 204 -10.58 -5.31 -12.84
N ASP A 205 -9.94 -4.93 -11.74
CA ASP A 205 -9.21 -5.88 -10.88
C ASP A 205 -10.17 -6.82 -10.14
N ASP A 206 -11.45 -6.45 -10.06
CA ASP A 206 -12.48 -7.16 -9.31
C ASP A 206 -13.39 -8.06 -10.18
N GLU A 207 -13.29 -8.02 -11.51
CA GLU A 207 -14.07 -8.94 -12.37
C GLU A 207 -13.34 -10.27 -12.59
N PRO A 208 -13.98 -11.42 -12.23
CA PRO A 208 -13.49 -12.71 -12.70
C PRO A 208 -13.62 -12.74 -14.23
N ALA A 209 -12.56 -13.16 -14.93
CA ALA A 209 -12.49 -13.24 -16.37
C ALA A 209 -13.74 -13.89 -16.98
N MET A 210 -14.69 -13.08 -17.43
CA MET A 210 -15.88 -13.54 -18.15
C MET A 210 -15.51 -13.78 -19.62
N PRO A 211 -15.86 -14.92 -20.21
CA PRO A 211 -15.65 -15.17 -21.63
C PRO A 211 -16.75 -14.50 -22.45
N GLY A 212 -16.43 -13.43 -23.16
CA GLY A 212 -17.31 -12.89 -24.19
C GLY A 212 -17.02 -11.42 -24.53
N PRO A 213 -17.13 -11.06 -25.82
CA PRO A 213 -16.94 -9.68 -26.26
C PRO A 213 -18.21 -8.89 -25.96
N HIS A 214 -18.28 -8.25 -24.80
CA HIS A 214 -19.28 -7.23 -24.57
C HIS A 214 -18.66 -5.86 -24.81
N ALA A 215 -19.12 -5.23 -25.91
CA ALA A 215 -18.89 -3.83 -26.18
C ALA A 215 -19.37 -3.00 -24.97
N VAL A 216 -18.49 -2.20 -24.39
CA VAL A 216 -18.84 -1.21 -23.40
C VAL A 216 -19.76 -0.18 -24.08
N PRO A 217 -21.03 -0.03 -23.70
CA PRO A 217 -21.90 0.97 -24.33
C PRO A 217 -21.53 2.35 -23.81
N GLY A 218 -21.03 3.21 -24.69
CA GLY A 218 -21.10 4.63 -24.55
C GLY A 218 -19.86 5.37 -24.05
N ALA A 219 -18.73 5.22 -24.73
CA ALA A 219 -17.72 6.28 -24.72
C ALA A 219 -18.27 7.48 -25.49
N ALA A 220 -18.86 8.45 -24.81
CA ALA A 220 -19.19 9.75 -25.40
C ALA A 220 -17.90 10.51 -25.72
N PRO A 221 -17.81 11.20 -26.87
CA PRO A 221 -16.61 11.95 -27.22
C PRO A 221 -16.37 13.11 -26.27
N ILE A 222 -15.16 13.17 -25.73
CA ILE A 222 -14.72 14.20 -24.79
C ILE A 222 -14.47 15.50 -25.57
N HIS A 223 -15.40 16.44 -25.49
CA HIS A 223 -15.17 17.82 -25.89
C HIS A 223 -15.64 18.78 -24.79
N ALA A 224 -14.69 19.58 -24.31
CA ALA A 224 -14.80 20.82 -23.51
C ALA A 224 -14.09 20.80 -22.15
N ALA A 225 -12.85 21.28 -22.15
CA ALA A 225 -11.91 21.19 -21.01
C ALA A 225 -12.12 22.19 -19.86
N ASP A 226 -13.00 23.20 -19.97
CA ASP A 226 -13.00 24.33 -19.05
C ASP A 226 -14.12 24.35 -17.97
N THR A 227 -14.98 23.33 -17.95
CA THR A 227 -16.04 23.18 -16.93
C THR A 227 -15.93 21.86 -16.16
N GLU A 228 -14.88 21.07 -16.39
CA GLU A 228 -14.78 19.67 -15.92
C GLU A 228 -14.24 19.52 -14.50
N SER A 229 -13.34 20.38 -14.02
CA SER A 229 -12.78 20.21 -12.67
C SER A 229 -13.81 20.38 -11.55
N ALA A 230 -14.68 21.39 -11.66
CA ALA A 230 -15.78 21.57 -10.71
C ALA A 230 -16.87 20.49 -10.85
N ARG A 231 -17.10 20.00 -12.07
CA ARG A 231 -18.01 18.89 -12.35
C ARG A 231 -17.39 17.54 -11.90
N GLY A 232 -16.07 17.38 -12.03
CA GLY A 232 -15.33 16.22 -11.56
C GLY A 232 -15.46 16.06 -10.04
N LEU A 233 -15.20 17.12 -9.29
CA LEU A 233 -15.36 17.13 -7.83
C LEU A 233 -16.83 16.90 -7.41
N ALA A 234 -17.79 17.56 -8.08
CA ALA A 234 -19.21 17.34 -7.80
C ALA A 234 -19.66 15.91 -8.13
N ARG A 235 -19.15 15.32 -9.22
CA ARG A 235 -19.40 13.94 -9.62
C ARG A 235 -18.81 12.97 -8.61
N TYR A 236 -17.57 13.21 -8.19
CA TYR A 236 -16.90 12.43 -7.14
C TYR A 236 -17.64 12.50 -5.81
N LEU A 237 -18.03 13.70 -5.36
CA LEU A 237 -18.85 13.87 -4.15
C LEU A 237 -20.22 13.17 -4.27
N THR A 238 -20.80 13.15 -5.47
CA THR A 238 -22.05 12.44 -5.73
C THR A 238 -21.82 10.92 -5.71
N MET A 239 -20.75 10.43 -6.31
CA MET A 239 -20.36 9.01 -6.27
C MET A 239 -20.06 8.58 -4.83
N LEU A 240 -19.26 9.37 -4.08
CA LEU A 240 -19.02 9.12 -2.65
C LEU A 240 -20.33 9.10 -1.85
N ARG A 241 -21.25 10.03 -2.11
CA ARG A 241 -22.55 10.08 -1.43
C ARG A 241 -23.40 8.86 -1.78
N THR A 242 -23.42 8.44 -3.03
CA THR A 242 -24.18 7.25 -3.47
C THR A 242 -23.56 5.99 -2.88
N GLY A 243 -22.23 5.84 -2.97
CA GLY A 243 -21.53 4.69 -2.39
C GLY A 243 -21.58 4.63 -0.88
N THR A 244 -21.49 5.80 -0.20
CA THR A 244 -21.70 5.84 1.25
C THR A 244 -23.11 5.43 1.64
N THR A 245 -24.11 5.85 0.87
CA THR A 245 -25.52 5.46 1.14
C THR A 245 -25.72 3.97 0.94
N GLU A 246 -25.11 3.37 -0.08
CA GLU A 246 -25.17 1.95 -0.37
C GLU A 246 -24.30 1.12 0.58
N ALA A 247 -23.06 1.53 0.82
CA ALA A 247 -22.17 0.90 1.80
C ALA A 247 -22.76 0.92 3.21
N LEU A 248 -23.42 2.01 3.58
CA LEU A 248 -24.03 2.15 4.91
C LEU A 248 -25.44 1.56 4.98
N GLY A 249 -26.16 1.45 3.85
CA GLY A 249 -27.53 0.94 3.77
C GLY A 249 -27.61 -0.57 4.03
N VAL A 250 -26.73 -1.36 3.44
CA VAL A 250 -26.69 -2.81 3.62
C VAL A 250 -25.81 -3.17 4.81
N ARG A 251 -26.43 -3.65 5.89
CA ARG A 251 -25.73 -3.96 7.16
C ARG A 251 -24.51 -4.88 6.98
N ARG A 252 -24.57 -5.84 6.04
CA ARG A 252 -23.47 -6.77 5.75
C ARG A 252 -22.28 -6.05 5.10
N VAL A 253 -22.53 -5.24 4.08
CA VAL A 253 -21.52 -4.45 3.38
C VAL A 253 -20.87 -3.45 4.34
N ARG A 254 -21.68 -2.68 5.08
CA ARG A 254 -21.18 -1.73 6.08
C ARG A 254 -20.21 -2.36 7.06
N ARG A 255 -20.55 -3.53 7.61
CA ARG A 255 -19.68 -4.23 8.56
C ARG A 255 -18.40 -4.73 7.91
N GLY A 256 -18.48 -5.26 6.68
CA GLY A 256 -17.31 -5.69 5.93
C GLY A 256 -16.38 -4.52 5.60
N VAL A 257 -16.92 -3.38 5.16
CA VAL A 257 -16.16 -2.15 4.89
C VAL A 257 -15.44 -1.64 6.14
N LEU A 258 -16.16 -1.54 7.28
CA LEU A 258 -15.55 -1.09 8.53
C LEU A 258 -14.48 -2.06 9.05
N LEU A 259 -14.69 -3.37 8.89
CA LEU A 259 -13.70 -4.38 9.28
C LEU A 259 -12.47 -4.31 8.36
N GLY A 260 -12.65 -4.25 7.05
CA GLY A 260 -11.56 -4.13 6.08
C GLY A 260 -10.75 -2.85 6.28
N ALA A 261 -11.44 -1.72 6.45
CA ALA A 261 -10.79 -0.45 6.72
C ALA A 261 -9.99 -0.46 8.04
N LEU A 262 -10.51 -1.12 9.08
CA LEU A 262 -9.81 -1.26 10.35
C LEU A 262 -8.55 -2.12 10.20
N LEU A 263 -8.64 -3.29 9.55
CA LEU A 263 -7.51 -4.20 9.37
C LEU A 263 -6.43 -3.53 8.52
N TYR A 264 -6.79 -3.02 7.33
CA TYR A 264 -5.84 -2.39 6.42
C TYR A 264 -5.21 -1.12 7.00
N GLY A 265 -6.01 -0.18 7.52
CA GLY A 265 -5.49 1.07 8.07
C GLY A 265 -4.64 0.87 9.32
N LEU A 266 -4.92 -0.19 10.11
CA LEU A 266 -4.14 -0.53 11.29
C LEU A 266 -2.70 -0.93 10.94
N THR A 267 -2.45 -1.55 9.77
CA THR A 267 -1.11 -1.98 9.35
C THR A 267 -0.10 -0.83 9.31
N SER A 268 -0.55 0.44 9.23
CA SER A 268 0.31 1.63 9.29
C SER A 268 1.18 1.73 10.56
N PHE A 269 0.97 0.87 11.55
CA PHE A 269 1.90 0.73 12.69
C PHE A 269 3.28 0.18 12.28
N ASP A 270 3.39 -0.49 11.13
CA ASP A 270 4.63 -1.07 10.60
C ASP A 270 5.69 0.00 10.31
N GLU A 271 5.28 1.23 10.01
CA GLU A 271 6.15 2.39 9.83
C GLU A 271 7.06 2.67 11.05
N TYR A 272 6.68 2.17 12.21
CA TYR A 272 7.43 2.33 13.46
C TYR A 272 8.28 1.12 13.83
N PHE A 273 8.29 0.04 13.05
CA PHE A 273 9.08 -1.16 13.39
C PHE A 273 10.58 -0.88 13.45
N GLY A 274 11.10 -0.01 12.59
CA GLY A 274 12.49 0.44 12.66
C GLY A 274 12.81 1.14 13.98
N LEU A 275 11.94 2.06 14.40
CA LEU A 275 12.07 2.77 15.67
C LEU A 275 11.90 1.84 16.87
N LEU A 276 10.97 0.88 16.80
CA LEU A 276 10.79 -0.15 17.81
C LEU A 276 12.06 -0.98 17.99
N ALA A 277 12.71 -1.40 16.89
CA ALA A 277 13.94 -2.17 16.93
C ALA A 277 15.07 -1.40 17.65
N VAL A 278 15.29 -0.14 17.27
CA VAL A 278 16.32 0.71 17.87
C VAL A 278 15.99 1.00 19.33
N SER A 279 14.75 1.26 19.69
CA SER A 279 14.33 1.45 21.08
C SER A 279 14.55 0.19 21.94
N GLY A 280 14.57 -1.00 21.35
CA GLY A 280 14.93 -2.27 21.98
C GLY A 280 16.43 -2.56 22.03
N GLY A 281 17.28 -1.62 21.60
CA GLY A 281 18.75 -1.73 21.62
C GLY A 281 19.36 -2.32 20.35
N ALA A 282 18.60 -2.44 19.25
CA ALA A 282 19.16 -2.85 17.96
C ALA A 282 20.08 -1.76 17.39
N SER A 283 21.18 -2.16 16.76
CA SER A 283 21.91 -1.26 15.86
C SER A 283 21.07 -1.00 14.59
N THR A 284 21.35 0.08 13.88
CA THR A 284 20.62 0.46 12.66
C THR A 284 20.64 -0.65 11.61
N SER A 285 21.76 -1.37 11.41
CA SER A 285 21.82 -2.52 10.51
C SER A 285 20.92 -3.68 10.98
N VAL A 286 20.90 -3.95 12.28
CA VAL A 286 20.03 -5.00 12.85
C VAL A 286 18.56 -4.60 12.75
N SER A 287 18.25 -3.31 12.93
CA SER A 287 16.89 -2.79 12.75
C SER A 287 16.35 -3.11 11.35
N ALA A 288 17.13 -2.88 10.28
CA ALA A 288 16.70 -3.24 8.92
C ALA A 288 16.40 -4.75 8.78
N LEU A 289 17.23 -5.62 9.36
CA LEU A 289 16.98 -7.07 9.34
C LEU A 289 15.71 -7.46 10.09
N LEU A 290 15.45 -6.83 11.24
CA LEU A 290 14.25 -7.08 12.04
C LEU A 290 12.97 -6.62 11.31
N VAL A 291 13.01 -5.46 10.63
CA VAL A 291 11.94 -5.04 9.71
C VAL A 291 11.77 -6.07 8.59
N GLY A 292 12.86 -6.62 8.05
CA GLY A 292 12.81 -7.70 7.08
C GLY A 292 12.08 -8.94 7.58
N VAL A 293 12.19 -9.30 8.87
CA VAL A 293 11.45 -10.41 9.49
C VAL A 293 9.94 -10.15 9.48
N THR A 294 9.50 -8.92 9.78
CA THR A 294 8.07 -8.59 9.77
C THR A 294 7.49 -8.59 8.36
N VAL A 295 8.22 -8.03 7.38
CA VAL A 295 7.82 -8.04 5.97
C VAL A 295 7.81 -9.46 5.38
N ALA A 296 8.75 -10.33 5.76
CA ALA A 296 8.69 -11.73 5.39
C ALA A 296 7.44 -12.42 5.96
N GLY A 297 7.02 -12.04 7.18
CA GLY A 297 5.77 -12.49 7.79
C GLY A 297 4.54 -12.10 6.98
N SER A 298 4.41 -10.81 6.59
CA SER A 298 3.28 -10.33 5.79
C SER A 298 3.23 -10.98 4.41
N LEU A 299 4.39 -11.14 3.76
CA LEU A 299 4.49 -11.85 2.47
C LEU A 299 4.02 -13.31 2.57
N LEU A 300 4.45 -14.02 3.60
CA LEU A 300 4.00 -15.39 3.85
C LEU A 300 2.50 -15.45 4.12
N GLY A 301 1.97 -14.46 4.88
CA GLY A 301 0.55 -14.32 5.15
C GLY A 301 -0.26 -14.14 3.87
N SER A 302 0.18 -13.25 2.99
CA SER A 302 -0.46 -13.00 1.69
C SER A 302 -0.47 -14.27 0.82
N LEU A 303 0.64 -15.03 0.78
CA LEU A 303 0.73 -16.27 0.03
C LEU A 303 -0.19 -17.38 0.58
N LEU A 304 -0.46 -17.36 1.88
CA LEU A 304 -1.33 -18.33 2.55
C LEU A 304 -2.81 -17.95 2.49
N ALA A 305 -3.15 -16.71 2.14
CA ALA A 305 -4.51 -16.18 2.16
C ALA A 305 -5.48 -17.01 1.31
N GLY A 306 -5.08 -17.47 0.12
CA GLY A 306 -5.91 -18.34 -0.72
C GLY A 306 -6.29 -19.68 -0.06
N ARG A 307 -5.41 -20.24 0.81
CA ARG A 307 -5.76 -21.42 1.59
C ARG A 307 -6.67 -21.09 2.79
N ALA A 308 -6.52 -19.87 3.31
CA ALA A 308 -7.29 -19.39 4.46
C ALA A 308 -8.74 -18.99 4.09
N GLU A 309 -9.07 -18.80 2.82
CA GLU A 309 -10.44 -18.53 2.37
C GLU A 309 -11.44 -19.59 2.81
N ALA A 310 -11.00 -20.87 2.89
CA ALA A 310 -11.81 -21.99 3.35
C ALA A 310 -12.07 -21.99 4.87
N VAL A 311 -11.30 -21.20 5.63
CA VAL A 311 -11.38 -21.18 7.10
C VAL A 311 -12.66 -20.45 7.53
N PRO A 312 -13.46 -21.02 8.45
CA PRO A 312 -14.66 -20.37 8.96
C PRO A 312 -14.31 -19.09 9.75
N ALA A 313 -15.25 -18.12 9.81
CA ALA A 313 -15.04 -16.84 10.47
C ALA A 313 -14.54 -16.98 11.93
N ARG A 314 -15.02 -18.00 12.67
CA ARG A 314 -14.54 -18.28 14.04
C ARG A 314 -13.08 -18.73 14.07
N GLY A 315 -12.62 -19.48 13.06
CA GLY A 315 -11.21 -19.88 12.94
C GLY A 315 -10.30 -18.69 12.64
N LEU A 316 -10.72 -17.81 11.70
CA LEU A 316 -9.99 -16.56 11.41
C LEU A 316 -9.97 -15.64 12.64
N ALA A 317 -11.09 -15.53 13.38
CA ALA A 317 -11.15 -14.77 14.62
C ALA A 317 -10.18 -15.33 15.69
N ALA A 318 -10.14 -16.63 15.87
CA ALA A 318 -9.20 -17.25 16.81
C ALA A 318 -7.74 -17.05 16.41
N ALA A 319 -7.43 -17.14 15.11
CA ALA A 319 -6.09 -16.87 14.59
C ALA A 319 -5.69 -15.41 14.81
N LEU A 320 -6.56 -14.43 14.48
CA LEU A 320 -6.27 -13.01 14.70
C LEU A 320 -6.20 -12.66 16.19
N PHE A 321 -6.99 -13.32 17.04
CA PHE A 321 -6.90 -13.13 18.50
C PHE A 321 -5.52 -13.62 19.01
N ALA A 322 -5.09 -14.80 18.59
CA ALA A 322 -3.76 -15.31 18.94
C ALA A 322 -2.65 -14.39 18.41
N ALA A 323 -2.81 -13.86 17.19
CA ALA A 323 -1.91 -12.86 16.61
C ALA A 323 -1.86 -11.58 17.47
N GLY A 324 -2.99 -11.04 17.92
CA GLY A 324 -3.03 -9.88 18.78
C GLY A 324 -2.30 -10.09 20.11
N VAL A 325 -2.49 -11.26 20.74
CA VAL A 325 -1.74 -11.64 21.96
C VAL A 325 -0.25 -11.74 21.68
N LEU A 326 0.14 -12.41 20.58
CA LEU A 326 1.54 -12.57 20.18
C LEU A 326 2.19 -11.23 19.84
N PHE A 327 1.44 -10.33 19.18
CA PHE A 327 1.89 -8.97 18.85
C PHE A 327 2.17 -8.15 20.12
N ILE A 328 1.25 -8.17 21.10
CA ILE A 328 1.45 -7.50 22.40
C ILE A 328 2.68 -8.06 23.10
N ALA A 329 2.75 -9.39 23.21
CA ALA A 329 3.87 -10.05 23.88
C ALA A 329 5.20 -9.75 23.17
N GLY A 330 5.21 -9.77 21.84
CA GLY A 330 6.37 -9.45 21.01
C GLY A 330 6.83 -8.01 21.19
N ALA A 331 5.91 -7.04 21.09
CA ALA A 331 6.23 -5.63 21.27
C ALA A 331 6.77 -5.33 22.68
N LEU A 332 6.17 -5.91 23.72
CA LEU A 332 6.65 -5.75 25.10
C LEU A 332 8.00 -6.45 25.33
N ALA A 333 8.23 -7.61 24.71
CA ALA A 333 9.50 -8.31 24.80
C ALA A 333 10.67 -7.49 24.23
N VAL A 334 10.45 -6.76 23.14
CA VAL A 334 11.43 -5.81 22.60
C VAL A 334 11.83 -4.77 23.65
N GLY A 335 10.90 -4.29 24.45
CA GLY A 335 11.17 -3.33 25.53
C GLY A 335 12.04 -3.87 26.69
N ALA A 336 12.27 -5.18 26.75
CA ALA A 336 13.13 -5.79 27.76
C ALA A 336 14.64 -5.55 27.56
N MET A 337 15.03 -4.88 26.47
CA MET A 337 16.42 -4.48 26.16
C MET A 337 17.43 -5.66 26.15
N SER A 338 16.95 -6.85 25.76
CA SER A 338 17.75 -8.06 25.67
C SER A 338 17.82 -8.57 24.23
N PRO A 339 18.99 -8.97 23.70
CA PRO A 339 19.09 -9.48 22.33
C PRO A 339 18.18 -10.68 22.06
N VAL A 340 18.00 -11.58 23.03
CA VAL A 340 17.11 -12.74 22.87
C VAL A 340 15.66 -12.31 22.77
N PHE A 341 15.21 -11.41 23.64
CA PHE A 341 13.83 -10.91 23.61
C PHE A 341 13.58 -9.97 22.42
N LEU A 342 14.59 -9.25 21.94
CA LEU A 342 14.53 -8.45 20.72
C LEU A 342 14.19 -9.32 19.50
N TRP A 343 14.98 -10.36 19.23
CA TRP A 343 14.74 -11.28 18.12
C TRP A 343 13.45 -12.08 18.28
N ALA A 344 13.19 -12.63 19.46
CA ALA A 344 11.95 -13.37 19.74
C ALA A 344 10.72 -12.48 19.58
N GLY A 345 10.81 -11.22 20.04
CA GLY A 345 9.76 -10.22 19.89
C GLY A 345 9.44 -9.92 18.43
N PHE A 346 10.46 -9.67 17.60
CA PHE A 346 10.26 -9.41 16.18
C PHE A 346 9.77 -10.62 15.39
N VAL A 347 10.21 -11.83 15.74
CA VAL A 347 9.64 -13.06 15.16
C VAL A 347 8.16 -13.18 15.54
N GLY A 348 7.80 -12.91 16.80
CA GLY A 348 6.41 -12.92 17.25
C GLY A 348 5.56 -11.87 16.51
N ILE A 349 6.07 -10.62 16.37
CA ILE A 349 5.42 -9.57 15.60
C ILE A 349 5.28 -9.99 14.14
N GLY A 350 6.31 -10.55 13.50
CA GLY A 350 6.27 -11.01 12.12
C GLY A 350 5.23 -12.10 11.86
N VAL A 351 5.10 -13.06 12.77
CA VAL A 351 4.03 -14.10 12.71
C VAL A 351 2.65 -13.47 12.87
N ALA A 352 2.50 -12.55 13.84
CA ALA A 352 1.24 -11.84 14.07
C ALA A 352 0.83 -11.01 12.86
N TYR A 353 1.77 -10.28 12.27
CA TYR A 353 1.59 -9.45 11.08
C TYR A 353 1.21 -10.30 9.85
N GLY A 354 1.84 -11.47 9.68
CA GLY A 354 1.46 -12.42 8.62
C GLY A 354 0.03 -12.96 8.77
N ILE A 355 -0.41 -13.25 9.99
CA ILE A 355 -1.80 -13.66 10.25
C ILE A 355 -2.77 -12.52 9.96
N ASP A 356 -2.44 -11.28 10.37
CA ASP A 356 -3.23 -10.09 10.11
C ASP A 356 -3.43 -9.87 8.61
N PHE A 357 -2.35 -9.88 7.82
CA PHE A 357 -2.42 -9.82 6.34
C PHE A 357 -3.25 -10.95 5.72
N THR A 358 -3.14 -12.17 6.25
CA THR A 358 -3.98 -13.29 5.79
C THR A 358 -5.47 -12.99 5.99
N VAL A 359 -5.83 -12.48 7.17
CA VAL A 359 -7.21 -12.16 7.52
C VAL A 359 -7.72 -10.97 6.72
N GLU A 360 -6.88 -9.95 6.53
CA GLU A 360 -7.17 -8.76 5.71
C GLU A 360 -7.53 -9.16 4.27
N VAL A 361 -6.66 -9.95 3.61
CA VAL A 361 -6.89 -10.41 2.22
C VAL A 361 -8.19 -11.22 2.12
N VAL A 362 -8.45 -12.12 3.07
CA VAL A 362 -9.70 -12.89 3.10
C VAL A 362 -10.90 -11.99 3.35
N ALA A 363 -10.77 -10.97 4.21
CA ALA A 363 -11.85 -10.02 4.49
C ALA A 363 -12.17 -9.17 3.26
N GLY A 364 -11.14 -8.70 2.54
CA GLY A 364 -11.27 -7.99 1.28
C GLY A 364 -12.00 -8.81 0.23
N ALA A 365 -11.57 -10.06 -0.03
CA ALA A 365 -12.21 -10.95 -0.99
C ALA A 365 -13.70 -11.18 -0.65
N ARG A 366 -14.02 -11.49 0.61
CA ARG A 366 -15.42 -11.70 1.04
C ARG A 366 -16.26 -10.42 1.01
N LEU A 367 -15.64 -9.25 1.19
CA LEU A 367 -16.33 -7.97 1.03
C LEU A 367 -16.72 -7.77 -0.43
N GLN A 368 -15.79 -8.00 -1.37
CA GLN A 368 -16.06 -7.92 -2.81
C GLN A 368 -17.19 -8.86 -3.24
N ASP A 369 -17.19 -10.08 -2.73
CA ASP A 369 -18.29 -11.03 -2.97
C ASP A 369 -19.65 -10.59 -2.40
N ALA A 370 -19.64 -9.78 -1.34
CA ALA A 370 -20.85 -9.32 -0.67
C ALA A 370 -21.49 -8.10 -1.34
N ILE A 371 -20.76 -7.38 -2.19
CA ILE A 371 -21.26 -6.22 -2.92
C ILE A 371 -22.00 -6.71 -4.16
N GLU A 372 -23.27 -6.32 -4.30
CA GLU A 372 -24.12 -6.65 -5.43
C GLU A 372 -24.32 -5.41 -6.31
N GLY A 373 -24.12 -5.54 -7.64
CA GLY A 373 -24.41 -4.46 -8.60
C GLY A 373 -23.27 -3.49 -8.87
N PRO A 374 -23.56 -2.33 -9.50
CA PRO A 374 -22.57 -1.39 -10.03
C PRO A 374 -21.87 -0.50 -8.98
N ALA A 375 -22.18 -0.69 -7.69
CA ALA A 375 -21.64 0.12 -6.62
C ALA A 375 -20.27 -0.35 -6.08
N ARG A 376 -19.70 -1.40 -6.64
CA ARG A 376 -18.47 -2.05 -6.15
C ARG A 376 -17.33 -1.05 -6.03
N ALA A 377 -16.98 -0.32 -7.10
CA ALA A 377 -15.94 0.70 -7.09
C ALA A 377 -16.16 1.77 -6.01
N THR A 378 -17.39 2.24 -5.87
CA THR A 378 -17.69 3.29 -4.89
C THR A 378 -17.55 2.80 -3.45
N VAL A 379 -17.93 1.53 -3.19
CA VAL A 379 -17.76 0.90 -1.87
C VAL A 379 -16.27 0.68 -1.58
N THR A 380 -15.49 0.24 -2.57
CA THR A 380 -14.02 0.06 -2.45
C THR A 380 -13.33 1.38 -2.18
N SER A 381 -13.62 2.44 -2.93
CA SER A 381 -13.07 3.80 -2.70
C SER A 381 -13.44 4.33 -1.32
N PHE A 382 -14.68 4.09 -0.86
CA PHE A 382 -15.10 4.47 0.48
C PHE A 382 -14.37 3.67 1.57
N SER A 383 -14.11 2.38 1.34
CA SER A 383 -13.30 1.55 2.23
C SER A 383 -11.86 2.08 2.33
N GLY A 384 -11.25 2.45 1.20
CA GLY A 384 -9.93 3.07 1.15
C GLY A 384 -9.87 4.38 1.93
N LEU A 385 -10.87 5.26 1.77
CA LEU A 385 -10.99 6.49 2.56
C LEU A 385 -11.02 6.22 4.07
N LEU A 386 -11.80 5.24 4.51
CA LEU A 386 -11.86 4.86 5.92
C LEU A 386 -10.53 4.27 6.40
N SER A 387 -9.83 3.51 5.57
CA SER A 387 -8.50 2.99 5.89
C SER A 387 -7.49 4.11 6.13
N GLU A 388 -7.49 5.16 5.31
CA GLU A 388 -6.65 6.35 5.52
C GLU A 388 -6.98 7.07 6.83
N ILE A 389 -8.26 7.18 7.20
CA ILE A 389 -8.65 7.74 8.49
C ILE A 389 -8.09 6.89 9.65
N VAL A 390 -8.11 5.57 9.54
CA VAL A 390 -7.52 4.68 10.54
C VAL A 390 -6.00 4.84 10.58
N ALA A 391 -5.32 4.92 9.44
CA ALA A 391 -3.87 5.17 9.36
C ALA A 391 -3.49 6.49 10.04
N LEU A 392 -4.20 7.57 9.75
CA LEU A 392 -4.00 8.86 10.42
C LEU A 392 -4.26 8.78 11.93
N ALA A 393 -5.24 7.98 12.35
CA ALA A 393 -5.48 7.72 13.78
C ALA A 393 -4.31 6.94 14.41
N VAL A 394 -3.72 5.97 13.71
CA VAL A 394 -2.50 5.25 14.15
C VAL A 394 -1.36 6.26 14.36
N PHE A 395 -1.08 7.12 13.38
CA PHE A 395 -0.04 8.16 13.50
C PHE A 395 -0.32 9.12 14.66
N GLY A 396 -1.58 9.55 14.84
CA GLY A 396 -2.00 10.39 15.95
C GLY A 396 -1.82 9.72 17.32
N VAL A 397 -2.20 8.43 17.42
CA VAL A 397 -2.02 7.66 18.66
C VAL A 397 -0.54 7.53 19.01
N VAL A 398 0.33 7.21 18.03
CA VAL A 398 1.77 7.12 18.28
C VAL A 398 2.33 8.49 18.69
N ALA A 399 1.97 9.57 18.00
CA ALA A 399 2.44 10.92 18.31
C ALA A 399 2.11 11.33 19.76
N VAL A 400 0.94 10.95 20.24
CA VAL A 400 0.46 11.30 21.58
C VAL A 400 0.97 10.32 22.63
N ALA A 401 0.82 9.00 22.40
CA ALA A 401 1.15 8.00 23.41
C ALA A 401 2.66 7.97 23.74
N THR A 402 3.54 8.19 22.76
CA THR A 402 4.98 8.22 22.99
C THR A 402 5.48 9.39 23.82
N GLN A 403 4.61 10.34 24.17
CA GLN A 403 4.95 11.39 25.14
C GLN A 403 4.99 10.88 26.58
N TRP A 404 4.28 9.78 26.87
CA TRP A 404 4.18 9.20 28.22
C TRP A 404 4.58 7.71 28.27
N LEU A 405 4.54 7.02 27.15
CA LEU A 405 4.85 5.60 27.04
C LEU A 405 6.10 5.38 26.20
N SER A 406 6.79 4.27 26.43
CA SER A 406 7.85 3.81 25.54
C SER A 406 7.29 3.45 24.16
N VAL A 407 8.13 3.45 23.12
CA VAL A 407 7.76 3.01 21.77
C VAL A 407 7.20 1.58 21.83
N SER A 408 7.84 0.68 22.56
CA SER A 408 7.42 -0.71 22.77
C SER A 408 6.00 -0.81 23.37
N SER A 409 5.71 -0.05 24.42
CA SER A 409 4.38 -0.04 25.03
C SER A 409 3.34 0.59 24.11
N THR A 410 3.71 1.63 23.37
CA THR A 410 2.82 2.27 22.39
C THR A 410 2.44 1.32 21.26
N ILE A 411 3.41 0.61 20.69
CA ILE A 411 3.16 -0.38 19.63
C ILE A 411 2.32 -1.54 20.18
N ALA A 412 2.55 -1.99 21.41
CA ALA A 412 1.73 -3.03 22.04
C ALA A 412 0.22 -2.66 22.13
N LEU A 413 -0.15 -1.38 22.21
CA LEU A 413 -1.55 -0.94 22.21
C LEU A 413 -2.29 -1.36 20.94
N PHE A 414 -1.63 -1.39 19.79
CA PHE A 414 -2.26 -1.82 18.53
C PHE A 414 -2.62 -3.30 18.54
N GLY A 415 -1.91 -4.13 19.31
CA GLY A 415 -2.33 -5.50 19.53
C GLY A 415 -3.70 -5.61 20.22
N ILE A 416 -4.09 -4.63 21.07
CA ILE A 416 -5.43 -4.58 21.66
C ILE A 416 -6.47 -4.33 20.56
N VAL A 417 -6.15 -3.49 19.57
CA VAL A 417 -7.04 -3.25 18.42
C VAL A 417 -7.20 -4.54 17.60
N LEU A 418 -6.12 -5.33 17.38
CA LEU A 418 -6.21 -6.65 16.76
C LEU A 418 -7.12 -7.60 17.55
N LEU A 419 -7.05 -7.60 18.87
CA LEU A 419 -7.95 -8.41 19.72
C LEU A 419 -9.41 -7.98 19.54
N VAL A 420 -9.68 -6.67 19.49
CA VAL A 420 -11.02 -6.14 19.24
C VAL A 420 -11.50 -6.51 17.85
N ALA A 421 -10.67 -6.36 16.81
CA ALA A 421 -10.97 -6.77 15.44
C ALA A 421 -11.31 -8.27 15.38
N ALA A 422 -10.54 -9.12 16.07
CA ALA A 422 -10.79 -10.56 16.15
C ALA A 422 -12.19 -10.87 16.74
N LEU A 423 -12.61 -10.15 17.76
CA LEU A 423 -13.95 -10.32 18.35
C LEU A 423 -15.06 -9.86 17.40
N LEU A 424 -14.79 -8.93 16.48
CA LEU A 424 -15.75 -8.44 15.49
C LEU A 424 -15.91 -9.40 14.31
N ILE A 425 -14.85 -10.11 13.89
CA ILE A 425 -14.84 -11.00 12.72
C ILE A 425 -16.07 -11.91 12.64
N PRO A 426 -16.50 -12.66 13.68
CA PRO A 426 -17.62 -13.59 13.56
C PRO A 426 -18.95 -12.95 13.14
N SER A 427 -19.09 -11.64 13.43
CA SER A 427 -20.33 -10.89 13.17
C SER A 427 -20.22 -9.86 12.05
N TRP A 428 -18.99 -9.48 11.65
CA TRP A 428 -18.73 -8.42 10.68
C TRP A 428 -18.19 -8.95 9.35
N LEU A 429 -17.45 -10.07 9.39
CA LEU A 429 -16.93 -10.69 8.18
C LEU A 429 -18.09 -11.22 7.33
N PRO A 430 -18.23 -10.81 6.06
CA PRO A 430 -19.24 -11.36 5.17
C PRO A 430 -19.11 -12.87 5.06
N PRO A 431 -20.24 -13.61 4.95
CA PRO A 431 -20.20 -15.06 4.73
C PRO A 431 -19.58 -15.35 3.36
N ARG A 432 -18.94 -16.49 3.27
CA ARG A 432 -18.47 -17.05 1.99
C ARG A 432 -19.69 -17.34 1.09
N LYS A 433 -19.62 -16.94 -0.18
CA LYS A 433 -20.55 -17.41 -1.23
C LYS A 433 -20.21 -18.81 -1.69
#